data_f329808ec11b3011b87691bd15343ea3
#
_entry.id   f329808ec11b3011b87691bd15343ea3
#
_cell.length_a   1.000
_cell.length_b   1.000
_cell.length_c   1.000
_cell.angle_alpha   90.00
_cell.angle_beta   90.00
_cell.angle_gamma   90.00
#
_symmetry.space_group_name_H-M   'P 1'
#
loop_
_entity.id
_entity.type
_entity.pdbx_description
1 polymer ?
#
loop_
_entity_poly.entity_id
_entity_poly.type
_entity_poly.pdbx_seq_one_letter_code
_entity_poly.pdbx_strand_id
1 'polypeptide(L)'
;VIVKADTQIERTVTGKDGKAAFTSDLPLGQYYVKEIEAPKGYVKSDKIFDVDASYQGDKVKVIEFKAAFENAPIKVEISKTDITGEKELPGAKLSVIDADGKLVESWTSEAGKTHMIERLPVGKYTLREESAPYGYKVASDVTFEVKETAEIQKVSMKDEQAVGKIVIEKTDKVTGKPIEGVVFEVRDKDGKVLDILTTDKNGHAESKELPICTYNEDGTFKEDIHYTVVETKAADGYI
;
A
#
# COMPACT_ATOMS: atom_id res chain seq x y z
N VAL A 1 -38.05 -43.04 3.83
CA VAL A 1 -36.67 -42.97 3.28
C VAL A 1 -35.78 -42.52 4.42
N ILE A 2 -34.77 -43.32 4.79
CA ILE A 2 -33.78 -42.92 5.81
C ILE A 2 -32.64 -42.30 5.05
N VAL A 3 -32.44 -40.98 5.18
CA VAL A 3 -31.31 -40.27 4.61
C VAL A 3 -30.20 -40.30 5.65
N LYS A 4 -28.98 -40.62 5.22
CA LYS A 4 -27.79 -40.61 6.09
C LYS A 4 -27.52 -39.19 6.58
N ALA A 5 -27.12 -39.05 7.85
CA ALA A 5 -26.69 -37.74 8.38
C ALA A 5 -25.65 -37.06 7.49
N ASP A 6 -25.71 -35.76 7.39
CA ASP A 6 -24.83 -34.90 6.59
C ASP A 6 -24.90 -35.12 5.07
N THR A 7 -25.97 -35.78 4.58
CA THR A 7 -26.19 -35.87 3.13
C THR A 7 -26.70 -34.54 2.60
N GLN A 8 -26.01 -34.00 1.58
CA GLN A 8 -26.52 -32.81 0.90
C GLN A 8 -27.80 -33.15 0.14
N ILE A 9 -28.86 -32.46 0.45
CA ILE A 9 -30.19 -32.65 -0.18
C ILE A 9 -30.31 -31.76 -1.41
N GLU A 10 -29.95 -30.48 -1.27
CA GLU A 10 -30.05 -29.50 -2.35
C GLU A 10 -28.95 -28.43 -2.20
N ARG A 11 -28.59 -27.79 -3.32
CA ARG A 11 -27.75 -26.61 -3.37
C ARG A 11 -28.45 -25.53 -4.18
N THR A 12 -28.43 -24.31 -3.71
CA THR A 12 -28.95 -23.15 -4.43
C THR A 12 -27.93 -22.00 -4.38
N VAL A 13 -28.10 -21.00 -5.23
CA VAL A 13 -27.26 -19.81 -5.31
C VAL A 13 -28.15 -18.58 -5.19
N THR A 14 -27.74 -17.62 -4.39
CA THR A 14 -28.47 -16.36 -4.22
C THR A 14 -28.44 -15.54 -5.52
N GLY A 15 -29.59 -14.97 -5.87
CA GLY A 15 -29.73 -14.04 -6.98
C GLY A 15 -29.14 -12.65 -6.67
N LYS A 16 -29.29 -11.71 -7.60
CA LYS A 16 -28.85 -10.32 -7.43
C LYS A 16 -29.54 -9.58 -6.27
N ASP A 17 -30.70 -10.05 -5.86
CA ASP A 17 -31.46 -9.55 -4.71
C ASP A 17 -31.05 -10.18 -3.37
N GLY A 18 -29.99 -11.02 -3.38
CA GLY A 18 -29.48 -11.73 -2.22
C GLY A 18 -30.39 -12.88 -1.74
N LYS A 19 -31.37 -13.29 -2.53
CA LYS A 19 -32.33 -14.35 -2.14
C LYS A 19 -32.09 -15.63 -2.92
N ALA A 20 -32.36 -16.75 -2.25
CA ALA A 20 -32.42 -18.06 -2.82
C ALA A 20 -33.56 -18.87 -2.18
N ALA A 21 -34.09 -19.84 -2.89
CA ALA A 21 -35.05 -20.78 -2.35
C ALA A 21 -34.60 -22.20 -2.64
N PHE A 22 -34.83 -23.09 -1.70
CA PHE A 22 -34.80 -24.53 -1.91
C PHE A 22 -36.17 -24.95 -2.42
N THR A 23 -36.19 -25.86 -3.38
CA THR A 23 -37.44 -26.30 -4.05
C THR A 23 -37.79 -27.73 -3.76
N SER A 24 -36.90 -28.50 -3.15
CA SER A 24 -37.13 -29.89 -2.81
C SER A 24 -38.15 -30.03 -1.68
N ASP A 25 -39.14 -30.92 -1.84
CA ASP A 25 -40.01 -31.35 -0.76
C ASP A 25 -39.18 -32.13 0.26
N LEU A 26 -39.16 -31.64 1.51
CA LEU A 26 -38.41 -32.27 2.57
C LEU A 26 -39.33 -33.20 3.37
N PRO A 27 -39.00 -34.50 3.54
CA PRO A 27 -39.62 -35.35 4.51
C PRO A 27 -39.51 -34.77 5.92
N LEU A 28 -40.41 -35.21 6.84
CA LEU A 28 -40.28 -34.84 8.26
C LEU A 28 -38.89 -35.27 8.77
N GLY A 29 -38.20 -34.37 9.46
CA GLY A 29 -36.85 -34.62 9.97
C GLY A 29 -36.13 -33.34 10.34
N GLN A 30 -34.88 -33.52 10.74
CA GLN A 30 -34.00 -32.39 11.07
C GLN A 30 -33.03 -32.15 9.94
N TYR A 31 -32.89 -30.89 9.55
CA TYR A 31 -32.03 -30.42 8.51
C TYR A 31 -31.23 -29.21 8.97
N TYR A 32 -30.25 -28.84 8.22
CA TYR A 32 -29.56 -27.57 8.39
C TYR A 32 -29.21 -26.93 7.07
N VAL A 33 -29.13 -25.62 7.08
CA VAL A 33 -28.63 -24.80 5.94
C VAL A 33 -27.31 -24.14 6.36
N LYS A 34 -26.32 -24.24 5.51
CA LYS A 34 -25.02 -23.54 5.67
C LYS A 34 -24.58 -22.94 4.37
N GLU A 35 -23.80 -21.87 4.44
CA GLU A 35 -23.11 -21.34 3.28
C GLU A 35 -21.94 -22.25 2.90
N ILE A 36 -21.82 -22.58 1.64
CA ILE A 36 -20.70 -23.39 1.12
C ILE A 36 -19.61 -22.49 0.55
N GLU A 37 -20.00 -21.39 -0.09
CA GLU A 37 -19.12 -20.46 -0.78
C GLU A 37 -19.70 -19.04 -0.67
N ALA A 38 -18.86 -18.08 -0.25
CA ALA A 38 -19.22 -16.68 -0.22
C ALA A 38 -19.04 -16.01 -1.60
N PRO A 39 -19.70 -14.87 -1.85
CA PRO A 39 -19.38 -14.04 -2.99
C PRO A 39 -17.90 -13.58 -2.98
N LYS A 40 -17.32 -13.33 -4.14
CA LYS A 40 -15.94 -12.82 -4.24
C LYS A 40 -15.78 -11.52 -3.43
N GLY A 41 -14.70 -11.45 -2.64
CA GLY A 41 -14.41 -10.31 -1.78
C GLY A 41 -15.13 -10.34 -0.42
N TYR A 42 -15.76 -11.43 -0.09
CA TYR A 42 -16.43 -11.62 1.21
C TYR A 42 -15.90 -12.88 1.92
N VAL A 43 -16.00 -12.86 3.24
CA VAL A 43 -15.69 -14.00 4.10
C VAL A 43 -16.90 -14.91 4.17
N LYS A 44 -16.67 -16.20 4.01
CA LYS A 44 -17.74 -17.20 4.15
C LYS A 44 -18.29 -17.20 5.57
N SER A 45 -19.63 -17.24 5.69
CA SER A 45 -20.28 -17.39 6.96
C SER A 45 -20.17 -18.83 7.47
N ASP A 46 -19.72 -19.00 8.72
CA ASP A 46 -19.71 -20.31 9.38
C ASP A 46 -21.01 -20.60 10.12
N LYS A 47 -22.00 -19.71 9.99
CA LYS A 47 -23.34 -19.88 10.59
C LYS A 47 -24.01 -21.10 10.01
N ILE A 48 -24.59 -21.90 10.89
CA ILE A 48 -25.48 -23.00 10.56
C ILE A 48 -26.89 -22.59 10.99
N PHE A 49 -27.87 -22.80 10.13
CA PHE A 49 -29.28 -22.59 10.43
C PHE A 49 -29.97 -23.93 10.49
N ASP A 50 -30.39 -24.35 11.70
CA ASP A 50 -31.08 -25.60 11.94
C ASP A 50 -32.55 -25.48 11.53
N VAL A 51 -33.07 -26.53 10.89
CA VAL A 51 -34.43 -26.63 10.39
C VAL A 51 -35.04 -27.90 10.99
N ASP A 52 -36.05 -27.73 11.82
CA ASP A 52 -36.86 -28.85 12.34
C ASP A 52 -38.16 -28.96 11.54
N ALA A 53 -38.14 -29.83 10.55
CA ALA A 53 -39.33 -30.13 9.74
C ALA A 53 -40.22 -31.16 10.46
N SER A 54 -40.81 -30.76 11.58
CA SER A 54 -41.75 -31.61 12.34
C SER A 54 -43.19 -31.41 11.89
N TYR A 55 -44.04 -32.42 12.16
CA TYR A 55 -45.44 -32.37 11.82
C TYR A 55 -46.16 -31.24 12.57
N GLN A 56 -46.83 -30.38 11.83
CA GLN A 56 -47.52 -29.17 12.34
C GLN A 56 -49.07 -29.33 12.35
N GLY A 57 -49.58 -30.52 12.06
CA GLY A 57 -51.02 -30.82 12.00
C GLY A 57 -51.59 -30.81 10.57
N ASP A 58 -52.75 -31.47 10.41
CA ASP A 58 -53.38 -31.76 9.11
C ASP A 58 -53.82 -30.53 8.29
N LYS A 59 -53.88 -29.36 8.95
CA LYS A 59 -54.27 -28.09 8.30
C LYS A 59 -53.14 -27.31 7.70
N VAL A 60 -51.89 -27.66 8.04
CA VAL A 60 -50.68 -26.99 7.50
C VAL A 60 -50.22 -27.71 6.24
N LYS A 61 -50.39 -27.06 5.08
CA LYS A 61 -50.06 -27.66 3.78
C LYS A 61 -48.59 -27.52 3.43
N VAL A 62 -47.94 -26.38 3.84
CA VAL A 62 -46.56 -26.06 3.56
C VAL A 62 -45.98 -25.37 4.78
N ILE A 63 -44.78 -25.76 5.18
CA ILE A 63 -44.01 -25.12 6.24
C ILE A 63 -42.86 -24.40 5.57
N GLU A 64 -42.76 -23.08 5.74
CA GLU A 64 -41.67 -22.29 5.22
C GLU A 64 -40.66 -21.97 6.33
N PHE A 65 -39.38 -22.21 6.07
CA PHE A 65 -38.28 -21.82 6.92
C PHE A 65 -37.48 -20.70 6.25
N LYS A 66 -37.13 -19.65 7.01
CA LYS A 66 -36.39 -18.50 6.53
C LYS A 66 -35.07 -18.41 7.28
N ALA A 67 -33.98 -18.53 6.56
CA ALA A 67 -32.62 -18.34 7.06
C ALA A 67 -32.02 -17.02 6.53
N ALA A 68 -31.21 -16.35 7.35
CA ALA A 68 -30.43 -15.19 6.93
C ALA A 68 -28.96 -15.42 7.27
N PHE A 69 -28.13 -15.16 6.29
CA PHE A 69 -26.67 -15.22 6.39
C PHE A 69 -26.10 -13.85 6.03
N GLU A 70 -25.08 -13.43 6.75
CA GLU A 70 -24.36 -12.19 6.52
C GLU A 70 -22.88 -12.51 6.26
N ASN A 71 -22.30 -11.86 5.26
CA ASN A 71 -20.89 -12.01 4.93
C ASN A 71 -20.16 -10.71 5.23
N ALA A 72 -19.06 -10.81 5.97
CA ALA A 72 -18.17 -9.68 6.18
C ALA A 72 -17.34 -9.40 4.91
N PRO A 73 -17.17 -8.14 4.48
CA PRO A 73 -16.27 -7.82 3.38
C PRO A 73 -14.81 -8.06 3.78
N ILE A 74 -14.03 -8.59 2.86
CA ILE A 74 -12.56 -8.65 3.00
C ILE A 74 -12.02 -7.25 2.81
N LYS A 75 -11.18 -6.77 3.75
CA LYS A 75 -10.63 -5.42 3.76
C LYS A 75 -9.12 -5.42 3.78
N VAL A 76 -8.52 -4.55 2.97
CA VAL A 76 -7.09 -4.30 2.94
C VAL A 76 -6.86 -2.81 3.15
N GLU A 77 -6.08 -2.47 4.18
CA GLU A 77 -5.65 -1.11 4.48
C GLU A 77 -4.22 -0.91 3.95
N ILE A 78 -4.03 0.09 3.09
CA ILE A 78 -2.76 0.41 2.48
C ILE A 78 -2.24 1.72 3.06
N SER A 79 -1.01 1.68 3.58
CA SER A 79 -0.27 2.81 4.14
C SER A 79 0.88 3.16 3.21
N LYS A 80 1.05 4.47 2.91
CA LYS A 80 2.13 5.03 2.12
C LYS A 80 2.89 6.04 2.96
N THR A 81 4.10 5.68 3.41
CA THR A 81 4.89 6.49 4.35
C THR A 81 6.29 6.75 3.83
N ASP A 82 7.02 7.64 4.51
CA ASP A 82 8.47 7.70 4.37
C ASP A 82 9.16 6.50 5.03
N ILE A 83 10.49 6.46 4.97
CA ILE A 83 11.29 5.37 5.54
C ILE A 83 11.09 5.21 7.06
N THR A 84 10.72 6.28 7.78
CA THR A 84 10.47 6.24 9.24
C THR A 84 9.17 5.51 9.55
N GLY A 85 8.18 5.59 8.66
CA GLY A 85 6.87 4.97 8.84
C GLY A 85 5.94 5.74 9.79
N GLU A 86 6.30 6.97 10.15
CA GLU A 86 5.54 7.73 11.15
C GLU A 86 4.35 8.50 10.57
N LYS A 87 4.45 8.90 9.29
CA LYS A 87 3.43 9.75 8.65
C LYS A 87 3.09 9.27 7.26
N GLU A 88 1.80 9.31 6.93
CA GLU A 88 1.33 9.07 5.57
C GLU A 88 1.84 10.17 4.64
N LEU A 89 2.47 9.76 3.52
CA LEU A 89 2.99 10.66 2.49
C LEU A 89 1.89 10.99 1.46
N PRO A 90 1.52 12.27 1.30
CA PRO A 90 0.58 12.69 0.26
C PRO A 90 1.24 12.79 -1.12
N GLY A 91 0.45 12.57 -2.17
CA GLY A 91 0.85 12.86 -3.55
C GLY A 91 1.49 11.69 -4.31
N ALA A 92 1.68 10.53 -3.68
CA ALA A 92 2.08 9.32 -4.39
C ALA A 92 0.91 8.80 -5.23
N LYS A 93 1.15 8.48 -6.50
CA LYS A 93 0.16 7.80 -7.35
C LYS A 93 0.40 6.30 -7.27
N LEU A 94 -0.59 5.60 -6.74
CA LEU A 94 -0.53 4.16 -6.42
C LEU A 94 -1.55 3.36 -7.23
N SER A 95 -1.23 2.10 -7.48
CA SER A 95 -2.11 1.15 -8.11
C SER A 95 -1.98 -0.24 -7.47
N VAL A 96 -3.10 -0.97 -7.40
CA VAL A 96 -3.14 -2.39 -7.06
C VAL A 96 -3.45 -3.18 -8.33
N ILE A 97 -2.64 -4.20 -8.59
CA ILE A 97 -2.66 -5.03 -9.79
C ILE A 97 -2.84 -6.48 -9.34
N ASP A 98 -3.73 -7.23 -9.98
CA ASP A 98 -3.93 -8.64 -9.69
C ASP A 98 -2.82 -9.53 -10.29
N ALA A 99 -2.90 -10.83 -10.03
CA ALA A 99 -1.91 -11.80 -10.50
C ALA A 99 -1.84 -11.93 -12.05
N ASP A 100 -2.90 -11.52 -12.76
CA ASP A 100 -2.98 -11.53 -14.22
C ASP A 100 -2.46 -10.21 -14.84
N GLY A 101 -1.99 -9.27 -14.00
CA GLY A 101 -1.51 -7.96 -14.43
C GLY A 101 -2.63 -6.94 -14.69
N LYS A 102 -3.86 -7.23 -14.29
CA LYS A 102 -5.00 -6.34 -14.45
C LYS A 102 -5.06 -5.33 -13.31
N LEU A 103 -5.27 -4.06 -13.66
CA LEU A 103 -5.52 -2.99 -12.70
C LEU A 103 -6.83 -3.26 -11.94
N VAL A 104 -6.73 -3.29 -10.61
CA VAL A 104 -7.85 -3.44 -9.68
C VAL A 104 -8.33 -2.07 -9.22
N GLU A 105 -7.41 -1.23 -8.72
CA GLU A 105 -7.69 0.11 -8.22
C GLU A 105 -6.47 1.02 -8.37
N SER A 106 -6.69 2.32 -8.48
CA SER A 106 -5.64 3.34 -8.52
C SER A 106 -6.13 4.60 -7.81
N TRP A 107 -5.24 5.22 -7.02
CA TRP A 107 -5.53 6.44 -6.25
C TRP A 107 -4.28 7.29 -6.07
N THR A 108 -4.46 8.48 -5.52
CA THR A 108 -3.37 9.32 -5.03
C THR A 108 -3.41 9.35 -3.51
N SER A 109 -2.27 9.13 -2.85
CA SER A 109 -2.17 9.16 -1.39
C SER A 109 -2.46 10.55 -0.82
N GLU A 110 -3.06 10.59 0.37
CA GLU A 110 -3.45 11.82 1.07
C GLU A 110 -2.74 11.92 2.43
N ALA A 111 -2.52 13.16 2.87
CA ALA A 111 -1.89 13.42 4.18
C ALA A 111 -2.71 12.80 5.34
N GLY A 112 -2.04 12.04 6.20
CA GLY A 112 -2.64 11.47 7.41
C GLY A 112 -3.72 10.42 7.17
N LYS A 113 -3.83 9.86 5.94
CA LYS A 113 -4.86 8.89 5.60
C LYS A 113 -4.25 7.65 4.94
N THR A 114 -4.59 6.49 5.48
CA THR A 114 -4.45 5.20 4.79
C THR A 114 -5.52 5.04 3.72
N HIS A 115 -5.28 4.18 2.74
CA HIS A 115 -6.27 3.83 1.72
C HIS A 115 -6.89 2.47 2.02
N MET A 116 -8.24 2.40 2.03
CA MET A 116 -8.99 1.20 2.32
C MET A 116 -9.60 0.61 1.05
N ILE A 117 -9.22 -0.60 0.70
CA ILE A 117 -9.87 -1.37 -0.36
C ILE A 117 -10.81 -2.38 0.29
N GLU A 118 -12.10 -2.25 -0.01
CA GLU A 118 -13.13 -3.18 0.47
C GLU A 118 -13.49 -4.20 -0.61
N ARG A 119 -13.82 -5.41 -0.17
CA ARG A 119 -14.23 -6.53 -1.03
C ARG A 119 -13.16 -6.96 -2.03
N LEU A 120 -11.87 -6.86 -1.64
CA LEU A 120 -10.78 -7.38 -2.45
C LEU A 120 -10.80 -8.92 -2.37
N PRO A 121 -10.93 -9.64 -3.50
CA PRO A 121 -10.97 -11.09 -3.49
C PRO A 121 -9.68 -11.72 -2.95
N VAL A 122 -9.79 -12.93 -2.40
CA VAL A 122 -8.62 -13.74 -2.02
C VAL A 122 -7.73 -13.94 -3.23
N GLY A 123 -6.42 -13.72 -3.07
CA GLY A 123 -5.45 -13.84 -4.15
C GLY A 123 -4.16 -13.09 -3.90
N LYS A 124 -3.27 -13.13 -4.89
CA LYS A 124 -2.00 -12.38 -4.88
C LYS A 124 -2.14 -11.10 -5.68
N TYR A 125 -1.57 -10.04 -5.14
CA TYR A 125 -1.62 -8.70 -5.69
C TYR A 125 -0.25 -8.03 -5.63
N THR A 126 -0.09 -7.01 -6.46
CA THR A 126 1.07 -6.12 -6.46
C THR A 126 0.59 -4.70 -6.22
N LEU A 127 1.12 -4.06 -5.17
CA LEU A 127 1.02 -2.62 -4.97
C LEU A 127 2.19 -1.98 -5.71
N ARG A 128 1.89 -1.08 -6.64
CA ARG A 128 2.85 -0.35 -7.46
C ARG A 128 2.72 1.13 -7.25
N GLU A 129 3.85 1.80 -7.20
CA GLU A 129 3.92 3.25 -7.26
C GLU A 129 4.20 3.71 -8.69
N GLU A 130 3.26 4.42 -9.28
CA GLU A 130 3.39 5.00 -10.63
C GLU A 130 4.21 6.29 -10.62
N SER A 131 4.10 7.05 -9.53
CA SER A 131 4.91 8.25 -9.28
C SER A 131 4.99 8.52 -7.78
N ALA A 132 6.21 8.82 -7.31
CA ALA A 132 6.45 9.25 -5.94
C ALA A 132 6.05 10.73 -5.74
N PRO A 133 5.84 11.15 -4.48
CA PRO A 133 5.74 12.57 -4.14
C PRO A 133 7.02 13.31 -4.51
N TYR A 134 6.91 14.63 -4.75
CA TYR A 134 8.08 15.46 -5.07
C TYR A 134 9.16 15.33 -3.99
N GLY A 135 10.40 15.09 -4.41
CA GLY A 135 11.55 14.92 -3.51
C GLY A 135 11.72 13.52 -2.94
N TYR A 136 10.91 12.55 -3.36
CA TYR A 136 11.07 11.13 -3.03
C TYR A 136 11.43 10.29 -4.25
N LYS A 137 12.04 9.14 -4.01
CA LYS A 137 12.33 8.12 -5.02
C LYS A 137 11.12 7.21 -5.14
N VAL A 138 10.80 6.78 -6.37
CA VAL A 138 9.75 5.77 -6.59
C VAL A 138 10.15 4.47 -5.89
N ALA A 139 9.23 3.94 -5.07
CA ALA A 139 9.43 2.69 -4.36
C ALA A 139 9.36 1.47 -5.30
N SER A 140 10.02 0.39 -4.91
CA SER A 140 9.84 -0.90 -5.56
C SER A 140 8.45 -1.47 -5.32
N ASP A 141 7.96 -2.25 -6.27
CA ASP A 141 6.69 -2.97 -6.14
C ASP A 141 6.65 -3.83 -4.86
N VAL A 142 5.50 -3.82 -4.17
CA VAL A 142 5.23 -4.64 -2.99
C VAL A 142 4.21 -5.71 -3.35
N THR A 143 4.60 -6.98 -3.29
CA THR A 143 3.67 -8.09 -3.48
C THR A 143 3.03 -8.48 -2.15
N PHE A 144 1.73 -8.75 -2.15
CA PHE A 144 0.98 -9.18 -0.97
C PHE A 144 -0.08 -10.21 -1.32
N GLU A 145 -0.52 -10.97 -0.32
CA GLU A 145 -1.56 -11.99 -0.45
C GLU A 145 -2.76 -11.61 0.41
N VAL A 146 -3.94 -11.56 -0.22
CA VAL A 146 -5.21 -11.36 0.45
C VAL A 146 -5.77 -12.70 0.90
N LYS A 147 -6.08 -12.81 2.17
CA LYS A 147 -6.65 -14.01 2.82
C LYS A 147 -8.13 -13.83 3.11
N GLU A 148 -8.85 -14.94 3.23
CA GLU A 148 -10.24 -14.96 3.65
C GLU A 148 -10.35 -14.72 5.17
N THR A 149 -10.46 -13.45 5.56
CA THR A 149 -10.62 -13.03 6.96
C THR A 149 -11.42 -11.73 7.04
N ALA A 150 -12.20 -11.59 8.12
CA ALA A 150 -12.91 -10.36 8.45
C ALA A 150 -12.00 -9.28 9.08
N GLU A 151 -10.79 -9.66 9.51
CA GLU A 151 -9.81 -8.72 10.03
C GLU A 151 -9.23 -7.86 8.91
N ILE A 152 -8.93 -6.59 9.23
CA ILE A 152 -8.27 -5.68 8.29
C ILE A 152 -6.83 -6.15 8.06
N GLN A 153 -6.51 -6.47 6.81
CA GLN A 153 -5.17 -6.85 6.39
C GLN A 153 -4.39 -5.58 6.03
N LYS A 154 -3.15 -5.45 6.51
CA LYS A 154 -2.36 -4.23 6.35
C LYS A 154 -1.21 -4.44 5.37
N VAL A 155 -1.05 -3.48 4.46
CA VAL A 155 0.06 -3.42 3.49
C VAL A 155 0.69 -2.04 3.60
N SER A 156 2.02 -1.98 3.64
CA SER A 156 2.76 -0.73 3.73
C SER A 156 3.77 -0.62 2.59
N MET A 157 3.86 0.56 1.99
CA MET A 157 4.90 0.95 1.04
C MET A 157 5.62 2.18 1.57
N LYS A 158 6.96 2.18 1.47
CA LYS A 158 7.81 3.24 2.02
C LYS A 158 8.66 3.86 0.94
N ASP A 159 8.80 5.20 1.00
CA ASP A 159 9.68 5.95 0.12
C ASP A 159 10.91 6.47 0.84
N GLU A 160 12.01 6.48 0.12
CA GLU A 160 13.23 7.18 0.50
C GLU A 160 13.24 8.59 -0.10
N GLN A 161 13.69 9.56 0.69
CA GLN A 161 13.90 10.90 0.15
C GLN A 161 14.99 10.87 -0.92
N ALA A 162 14.76 11.63 -1.98
CA ALA A 162 15.79 11.91 -2.95
C ALA A 162 16.85 12.83 -2.32
N VAL A 163 18.11 12.54 -2.60
CA VAL A 163 19.25 13.33 -2.12
C VAL A 163 20.12 13.72 -3.31
N GLY A 164 20.83 14.82 -3.16
CA GLY A 164 21.82 15.30 -4.13
C GLY A 164 23.22 15.31 -3.55
N LYS A 165 24.23 15.41 -4.41
CA LYS A 165 25.63 15.66 -4.04
C LYS A 165 26.15 16.86 -4.81
N ILE A 166 27.01 17.61 -4.16
CA ILE A 166 27.75 18.71 -4.79
C ILE A 166 29.10 18.16 -5.22
N VAL A 167 29.38 18.25 -6.50
CA VAL A 167 30.68 17.86 -7.10
C VAL A 167 31.42 19.10 -7.51
N ILE A 168 32.70 19.20 -7.14
CA ILE A 168 33.59 20.30 -7.48
C ILE A 168 34.72 19.77 -8.36
N GLU A 169 34.97 20.47 -9.48
CA GLU A 169 36.11 20.30 -10.34
C GLU A 169 36.92 21.60 -10.34
N LYS A 170 38.05 21.59 -9.65
CA LYS A 170 38.93 22.78 -9.54
C LYS A 170 40.09 22.68 -10.51
N THR A 171 40.21 23.66 -11.40
CA THR A 171 41.29 23.72 -12.41
C THR A 171 41.97 25.09 -12.43
N ASP A 172 43.21 25.12 -12.86
CA ASP A 172 43.98 26.34 -13.17
C ASP A 172 43.41 27.00 -14.42
N LYS A 173 43.13 28.29 -14.33
CA LYS A 173 42.44 29.05 -15.39
C LYS A 173 43.29 29.16 -16.69
N VAL A 174 44.59 29.10 -16.59
CA VAL A 174 45.50 29.31 -17.73
C VAL A 174 45.87 27.98 -18.36
N THR A 175 46.23 27.01 -17.56
CA THR A 175 46.77 25.72 -18.01
C THR A 175 45.73 24.64 -18.14
N GLY A 176 44.54 24.80 -17.49
CA GLY A 176 43.49 23.79 -17.39
C GLY A 176 43.84 22.60 -16.49
N LYS A 177 45.01 22.64 -15.82
CA LYS A 177 45.43 21.54 -14.95
C LYS A 177 44.62 21.49 -13.66
N PRO A 178 44.36 20.30 -13.10
CA PRO A 178 43.69 20.17 -11.83
C PRO A 178 44.51 20.80 -10.69
N ILE A 179 43.80 21.32 -9.68
CA ILE A 179 44.38 21.94 -8.49
C ILE A 179 44.00 21.17 -7.27
N GLU A 180 44.98 20.60 -6.56
CA GLU A 180 44.85 19.87 -5.31
C GLU A 180 44.85 20.80 -4.10
N GLY A 181 44.19 20.43 -3.01
CA GLY A 181 44.29 21.07 -1.70
C GLY A 181 43.48 22.35 -1.54
N VAL A 182 42.60 22.68 -2.48
CA VAL A 182 41.65 23.80 -2.33
C VAL A 182 40.51 23.39 -1.42
N VAL A 183 40.18 24.26 -0.46
CA VAL A 183 39.11 23.97 0.53
C VAL A 183 37.87 24.79 0.23
N PHE A 184 36.74 24.08 0.22
CA PHE A 184 35.41 24.65 0.04
C PHE A 184 34.51 24.31 1.23
N GLU A 185 33.65 25.23 1.58
CA GLU A 185 32.55 25.00 2.51
C GLU A 185 31.24 24.96 1.76
N VAL A 186 30.44 23.94 2.07
CA VAL A 186 29.03 23.86 1.66
C VAL A 186 28.20 24.43 2.79
N ARG A 187 27.39 25.44 2.50
CA ARG A 187 26.60 26.17 3.50
C ARG A 187 25.12 26.14 3.14
N ASP A 188 24.27 26.13 4.18
CA ASP A 188 22.83 26.36 4.02
C ASP A 188 22.49 27.86 3.80
N LYS A 189 21.21 28.15 3.64
CA LYS A 189 20.69 29.52 3.46
C LYS A 189 21.03 30.49 4.60
N ASP A 190 21.27 29.97 5.78
CA ASP A 190 21.57 30.76 6.98
C ASP A 190 23.09 30.91 7.21
N GLY A 191 23.89 30.38 6.27
CA GLY A 191 25.36 30.43 6.30
C GLY A 191 26.02 29.39 7.19
N LYS A 192 25.26 28.44 7.74
CA LYS A 192 25.78 27.33 8.55
C LYS A 192 26.54 26.37 7.66
N VAL A 193 27.78 26.02 8.03
CA VAL A 193 28.58 25.03 7.34
C VAL A 193 28.00 23.64 7.56
N LEU A 194 27.68 22.96 6.45
CA LEU A 194 27.14 21.61 6.43
C LEU A 194 28.18 20.57 6.09
N ASP A 195 29.16 20.95 5.23
CA ASP A 195 30.24 20.07 4.80
C ASP A 195 31.48 20.88 4.42
N ILE A 196 32.65 20.24 4.52
CA ILE A 196 33.96 20.85 4.15
C ILE A 196 34.61 19.89 3.16
N LEU A 197 34.89 20.41 1.95
CA LEU A 197 35.43 19.66 0.84
C LEU A 197 36.83 20.11 0.54
N THR A 198 37.77 19.18 0.30
CA THR A 198 39.11 19.46 -0.14
C THR A 198 39.39 18.74 -1.44
N THR A 199 39.86 19.47 -2.44
CA THR A 199 40.15 18.87 -3.76
C THR A 199 41.33 17.93 -3.69
N ASP A 200 41.19 16.80 -4.34
CA ASP A 200 42.24 15.78 -4.52
C ASP A 200 43.23 16.17 -5.65
N LYS A 201 44.19 15.28 -5.93
CA LYS A 201 45.20 15.44 -7.01
C LYS A 201 44.61 15.62 -8.42
N ASN A 202 43.32 15.24 -8.59
CA ASN A 202 42.63 15.46 -9.86
C ASN A 202 41.77 16.74 -9.83
N GLY A 203 41.89 17.55 -8.78
CA GLY A 203 41.08 18.76 -8.60
C GLY A 203 39.63 18.46 -8.20
N HIS A 204 39.29 17.21 -7.81
CA HIS A 204 37.96 16.74 -7.55
C HIS A 204 37.64 16.73 -6.05
N ALA A 205 36.41 17.13 -5.70
CA ALA A 205 35.85 16.94 -4.35
C ALA A 205 34.35 16.72 -4.45
N GLU A 206 33.79 15.90 -3.53
CA GLU A 206 32.38 15.54 -3.51
C GLU A 206 31.84 15.68 -2.09
N SER A 207 30.64 16.24 -1.95
CA SER A 207 29.95 16.33 -0.66
C SER A 207 29.33 14.99 -0.23
N LYS A 208 29.02 14.88 1.05
CA LYS A 208 28.03 13.89 1.53
C LYS A 208 26.67 14.11 0.82
N GLU A 209 25.78 13.14 0.97
CA GLU A 209 24.40 13.27 0.51
C GLU A 209 23.68 14.38 1.28
N LEU A 210 22.99 15.25 0.53
CA LEU A 210 22.29 16.42 1.03
C LEU A 210 20.81 16.34 0.60
N PRO A 211 19.84 16.70 1.48
CA PRO A 211 18.45 16.82 1.11
C PRO A 211 18.25 17.82 -0.02
N ILE A 212 17.29 17.59 -0.91
CA ILE A 212 17.00 18.51 -2.03
C ILE A 212 15.83 19.45 -1.76
N CYS A 213 14.95 19.10 -0.83
CA CYS A 213 13.78 19.89 -0.46
C CYS A 213 13.39 19.67 1.00
N THR A 214 12.46 20.50 1.49
CA THR A 214 11.82 20.39 2.81
C THR A 214 10.33 20.12 2.67
N TYR A 215 9.71 19.64 3.75
CA TYR A 215 8.30 19.29 3.81
C TYR A 215 7.62 20.00 4.98
N ASN A 216 6.32 20.21 4.83
CA ASN A 216 5.43 20.65 5.92
C ASN A 216 5.21 19.49 6.92
N GLU A 217 4.58 19.79 8.05
CA GLU A 217 4.27 18.78 9.08
C GLU A 217 3.33 17.66 8.58
N ASP A 218 2.50 17.96 7.58
CA ASP A 218 1.58 17.02 6.96
C ASP A 218 2.22 16.18 5.83
N GLY A 219 3.53 16.34 5.59
CA GLY A 219 4.28 15.63 4.56
C GLY A 219 4.18 16.23 3.15
N THR A 220 3.44 17.34 2.95
CA THR A 220 3.41 18.04 1.67
C THR A 220 4.71 18.79 1.40
N PHE A 221 5.11 18.89 0.12
CA PHE A 221 6.26 19.67 -0.30
C PHE A 221 6.15 21.12 0.20
N LYS A 222 7.28 21.65 0.71
CA LYS A 222 7.36 23.02 1.19
C LYS A 222 8.21 23.90 0.27
N GLU A 223 9.48 23.59 0.13
CA GLU A 223 10.42 24.38 -0.67
C GLU A 223 11.65 23.57 -1.04
N ASP A 224 12.29 23.92 -2.16
CA ASP A 224 13.59 23.39 -2.54
C ASP A 224 14.69 23.98 -1.64
N ILE A 225 15.75 23.19 -1.35
CA ILE A 225 16.88 23.63 -0.56
C ILE A 225 17.95 24.16 -1.50
N HIS A 226 18.42 25.39 -1.22
CA HIS A 226 19.52 26.00 -1.92
C HIS A 226 20.78 25.98 -1.04
N TYR A 227 21.87 25.48 -1.61
CA TYR A 227 23.17 25.43 -0.98
C TYR A 227 24.11 26.45 -1.60
N THR A 228 25.00 27.04 -0.80
CA THR A 228 26.08 27.92 -1.26
C THR A 228 27.41 27.21 -1.09
N VAL A 229 28.24 27.22 -2.13
CA VAL A 229 29.60 26.70 -2.06
C VAL A 229 30.58 27.89 -2.04
N VAL A 230 31.45 27.91 -1.05
CA VAL A 230 32.42 29.01 -0.84
C VAL A 230 33.82 28.44 -0.75
N GLU A 231 34.73 28.91 -1.62
CA GLU A 231 36.15 28.63 -1.46
C GLU A 231 36.69 29.41 -0.25
N THR A 232 37.21 28.68 0.72
CA THR A 232 37.69 29.26 1.98
C THR A 232 39.20 29.22 2.12
N LYS A 233 39.85 28.35 1.34
CA LYS A 233 41.32 28.29 1.26
C LYS A 233 41.73 27.92 -0.14
N ALA A 234 42.53 28.78 -0.80
CA ALA A 234 43.18 28.47 -2.07
C ALA A 234 44.36 27.50 -1.85
N ALA A 235 44.76 26.81 -2.92
CA ALA A 235 46.02 26.05 -2.93
C ALA A 235 47.23 26.96 -2.89
N ASP A 236 48.38 26.43 -2.47
CA ASP A 236 49.63 27.18 -2.43
C ASP A 236 49.99 27.73 -3.81
N GLY A 237 50.25 29.04 -3.87
CA GLY A 237 50.58 29.76 -5.13
C GLY A 237 49.37 30.28 -5.92
N TYR A 238 48.14 30.14 -5.37
CA TYR A 238 46.91 30.69 -5.93
C TYR A 238 46.25 31.72 -4.99
N ILE A 239 45.48 32.62 -5.57
CA ILE A 239 44.72 33.67 -4.86
C ILE A 239 43.23 33.53 -5.17
#